data_67e0671064f4023a051d9274490f8588
#
_entry.id   67e0671064f4023a051d9274490f8588
#
_cell.length_a   1.000
_cell.length_b   1.000
_cell.length_c   1.000
_cell.angle_alpha   90.00
_cell.angle_beta   90.00
_cell.angle_gamma   90.00
#
_symmetry.space_group_name_H-M   'P 1'
#
loop_
_entity.id
_entity.type
_entity.pdbx_description
1 polymer ?
#
loop_
_entity_poly.entity_id
_entity_poly.type
_entity_poly.pdbx_seq_one_letter_code
_entity_poly.pdbx_strand_id
1 'polypeptide(L)'
;MARSGNGLDFTLLYEISRYKFINVSTSIVEARDHELPGTGPQLVVFGSGRYRSSDVYLAVKPAAKLTEPGGFLFYAGGTNQPQWSNDEEAAVPLIGAGSVGELSVRWNPALGAWICLHNADWPADRASVGGIVMHWAKHPWGPWSKGNVPFAVNDGLGKFMHLPNVDHTQEGFGIDRSAELGGMYGPYQIPQFARETNGGVQIYFTMSAWNPYQVMLMTVEIPAPLE
;
A
#
# COMPACT_ATOMS: atom_id res chain seq x y z
N MET A 1 -13.00 -10.84 6.19
CA MET A 1 -12.90 -10.40 7.62
C MET A 1 -12.79 -11.61 8.51
N ALA A 2 -11.88 -11.59 9.45
CA ALA A 2 -11.76 -12.62 10.47
C ALA A 2 -11.54 -11.97 11.84
N ARG A 3 -11.84 -12.68 12.89
CA ARG A 3 -11.67 -12.25 14.29
C ARG A 3 -10.77 -13.23 15.04
N SER A 4 -9.90 -12.69 15.88
CA SER A 4 -9.08 -13.45 16.81
C SER A 4 -9.13 -12.81 18.20
N GLY A 5 -9.09 -13.62 19.26
CA GLY A 5 -8.96 -13.17 20.63
C GLY A 5 -7.51 -13.20 21.16
N ASN A 6 -6.62 -13.92 20.49
CA ASN A 6 -5.24 -14.15 20.92
C ASN A 6 -4.20 -13.86 19.81
N GLY A 7 -4.63 -13.46 18.62
CA GLY A 7 -3.75 -13.22 17.47
C GLY A 7 -3.25 -14.48 16.75
N LEU A 8 -3.59 -15.67 17.21
CA LEU A 8 -3.15 -16.96 16.66
C LEU A 8 -4.31 -17.73 16.02
N ASP A 9 -5.43 -17.80 16.71
CA ASP A 9 -6.62 -18.52 16.25
C ASP A 9 -7.60 -17.54 15.64
N PHE A 10 -7.96 -17.75 14.36
CA PHE A 10 -8.85 -16.87 13.63
C PHE A 10 -10.15 -17.56 13.26
N THR A 11 -11.25 -16.87 13.52
CA THR A 11 -12.58 -17.28 13.06
C THR A 11 -12.99 -16.39 11.88
N LEU A 12 -13.28 -17.00 10.74
CA LEU A 12 -13.82 -16.29 9.57
C LEU A 12 -15.21 -15.78 9.91
N LEU A 13 -15.46 -14.50 9.71
CA LEU A 13 -16.76 -13.87 9.90
C LEU A 13 -17.52 -13.75 8.56
N TYR A 14 -16.90 -13.14 7.58
CA TYR A 14 -17.47 -12.95 6.24
C TYR A 14 -16.38 -12.55 5.23
N GLU A 15 -16.70 -12.70 3.96
CA GLU A 15 -15.90 -12.23 2.84
C GLU A 15 -16.24 -10.77 2.50
N ILE A 16 -15.22 -9.94 2.25
CA ILE A 16 -15.41 -8.52 1.91
C ILE A 16 -15.58 -8.35 0.40
N SER A 17 -14.69 -8.98 -0.37
CA SER A 17 -14.60 -8.81 -1.81
C SER A 17 -13.92 -10.02 -2.46
N ARG A 18 -14.19 -10.23 -3.75
CA ARG A 18 -13.53 -11.24 -4.59
C ARG A 18 -12.73 -10.62 -5.74
N TYR A 19 -12.77 -9.30 -5.92
CA TYR A 19 -12.14 -8.66 -7.08
C TYR A 19 -11.48 -7.31 -6.83
N LYS A 20 -12.06 -6.33 -6.11
CA LYS A 20 -11.45 -5.00 -5.94
C LYS A 20 -10.68 -4.82 -4.63
N PHE A 21 -10.94 -5.66 -3.61
CA PHE A 21 -10.33 -5.58 -2.29
C PHE A 21 -9.71 -6.91 -1.85
N ILE A 22 -8.87 -7.49 -2.71
CA ILE A 22 -8.15 -8.76 -2.44
C ILE A 22 -6.87 -8.47 -1.63
N ASN A 23 -6.04 -7.54 -2.12
CA ASN A 23 -4.88 -7.05 -1.38
C ASN A 23 -5.28 -5.73 -0.73
N VAL A 24 -5.22 -5.66 0.58
CA VAL A 24 -5.76 -4.51 1.31
C VAL A 24 -4.75 -3.86 2.24
N SER A 25 -4.85 -2.53 2.33
CA SER A 25 -4.24 -1.72 3.36
C SER A 25 -5.34 -1.04 4.16
N THR A 26 -5.32 -1.19 5.50
CA THR A 26 -6.42 -0.73 6.34
C THR A 26 -5.94 0.16 7.47
N SER A 27 -6.75 1.15 7.84
CA SER A 27 -6.55 2.01 9.01
C SER A 27 -7.89 2.33 9.65
N ILE A 28 -7.90 2.57 10.96
CA ILE A 28 -9.06 3.14 11.65
C ILE A 28 -8.76 4.61 11.91
N VAL A 29 -9.65 5.48 11.49
CA VAL A 29 -9.52 6.93 11.64
C VAL A 29 -10.87 7.55 12.02
N GLU A 30 -10.83 8.75 12.60
CA GLU A 30 -12.06 9.52 12.88
C GLU A 30 -12.64 10.10 11.59
N ALA A 31 -13.92 9.85 11.34
CA ALA A 31 -14.59 10.28 10.11
C ALA A 31 -14.46 11.79 9.87
N ARG A 32 -14.66 12.60 10.91
CA ARG A 32 -14.62 14.07 10.84
C ARG A 32 -13.24 14.63 10.44
N ASP A 33 -12.15 13.93 10.84
CA ASP A 33 -10.79 14.42 10.62
C ASP A 33 -10.33 14.13 9.17
N HIS A 34 -11.08 13.30 8.47
CA HIS A 34 -10.78 12.88 7.08
C HIS A 34 -11.98 13.08 6.14
N GLU A 35 -13.03 13.80 6.59
CA GLU A 35 -14.22 14.11 5.80
C GLU A 35 -14.92 12.84 5.25
N LEU A 36 -14.84 11.73 5.97
CA LEU A 36 -15.44 10.47 5.59
C LEU A 36 -16.95 10.43 5.90
N PRO A 37 -17.72 9.59 5.20
CA PRO A 37 -19.13 9.42 5.50
C PRO A 37 -19.35 8.80 6.89
N GLY A 38 -20.43 9.21 7.54
CA GLY A 38 -20.79 8.72 8.87
C GLY A 38 -20.18 9.53 10.01
N THR A 39 -20.17 8.95 11.20
CA THR A 39 -19.67 9.59 12.43
C THR A 39 -18.81 8.61 13.23
N GLY A 40 -17.86 9.16 14.01
CA GLY A 40 -16.92 8.37 14.82
C GLY A 40 -15.90 7.58 14.00
N PRO A 41 -15.27 6.57 14.62
CA PRO A 41 -14.21 5.80 13.97
C PRO A 41 -14.72 5.01 12.76
N GLN A 42 -13.98 5.13 11.66
CA GLN A 42 -14.22 4.38 10.42
C GLN A 42 -13.01 3.49 10.11
N LEU A 43 -13.25 2.25 9.74
CA LEU A 43 -12.28 1.45 9.01
C LEU A 43 -12.20 1.99 7.59
N VAL A 44 -11.03 2.48 7.20
CA VAL A 44 -10.70 2.82 5.82
C VAL A 44 -9.98 1.64 5.21
N VAL A 45 -10.43 1.21 4.05
CA VAL A 45 -9.87 0.08 3.30
C VAL A 45 -9.44 0.57 1.93
N PHE A 46 -8.16 0.61 1.70
CA PHE A 46 -7.61 0.73 0.35
C PHE A 46 -7.37 -0.67 -0.17
N GLY A 47 -7.80 -0.95 -1.39
CA GLY A 47 -7.72 -2.28 -1.95
C GLY A 47 -7.21 -2.29 -3.38
N SER A 48 -6.56 -3.38 -3.76
CA SER A 48 -6.34 -3.76 -5.15
C SER A 48 -6.93 -5.15 -5.38
N GLY A 49 -7.31 -5.39 -6.63
CA GLY A 49 -7.90 -6.65 -7.05
C GLY A 49 -6.84 -7.68 -7.45
N ARG A 50 -6.96 -8.20 -8.68
CA ARG A 50 -6.01 -9.17 -9.21
C ARG A 50 -4.59 -8.62 -9.15
N TYR A 51 -3.70 -9.42 -8.55
CA TYR A 51 -2.30 -9.07 -8.34
C TYR A 51 -1.63 -8.57 -9.62
N ARG A 52 -1.02 -7.37 -9.55
CA ARG A 52 -0.36 -6.68 -10.66
C ARG A 52 -1.23 -6.50 -11.93
N SER A 53 -2.54 -6.47 -11.74
CA SER A 53 -3.50 -6.24 -12.84
C SER A 53 -4.73 -5.49 -12.32
N SER A 54 -4.52 -4.54 -11.43
CA SER A 54 -5.60 -3.79 -10.78
C SER A 54 -5.16 -2.36 -10.48
N ASP A 55 -6.13 -1.52 -10.28
CA ASP A 55 -6.01 -0.18 -9.71
C ASP A 55 -6.15 -0.20 -8.19
N VAL A 56 -6.06 0.97 -7.57
CA VAL A 56 -6.36 1.17 -6.14
C VAL A 56 -7.78 1.69 -5.98
N TYR A 57 -8.54 1.08 -5.08
CA TYR A 57 -9.91 1.42 -4.72
C TYR A 57 -10.03 1.79 -3.24
N LEU A 58 -11.13 2.46 -2.86
CA LEU A 58 -11.40 2.88 -1.50
C LEU A 58 -12.77 2.41 -1.04
N ALA A 59 -12.81 1.87 0.16
CA ALA A 59 -14.04 1.60 0.89
C ALA A 59 -13.91 2.04 2.35
N VAL A 60 -15.05 2.32 2.98
CA VAL A 60 -15.13 2.66 4.41
C VAL A 60 -16.24 1.88 5.08
N LYS A 61 -16.08 1.65 6.39
CA LYS A 61 -17.09 1.00 7.21
C LYS A 61 -16.97 1.49 8.65
N PRO A 62 -18.11 1.75 9.35
CA PRO A 62 -18.06 2.09 10.78
C PRO A 62 -17.32 1.03 11.59
N ALA A 63 -16.31 1.43 12.37
CA ALA A 63 -15.51 0.51 13.16
C ALA A 63 -16.35 -0.28 14.18
N ALA A 64 -17.42 0.29 14.69
CA ALA A 64 -18.38 -0.38 15.58
C ALA A 64 -19.12 -1.56 14.93
N LYS A 65 -19.11 -1.66 13.58
CA LYS A 65 -19.82 -2.68 12.81
C LYS A 65 -18.91 -3.68 12.11
N LEU A 66 -17.66 -3.79 12.53
CA LEU A 66 -16.67 -4.67 11.86
C LEU A 66 -17.04 -6.16 11.91
N THR A 67 -17.83 -6.61 12.88
CA THR A 67 -18.26 -8.00 12.99
C THR A 67 -19.51 -8.32 12.17
N GLU A 68 -20.20 -7.31 11.65
CA GLU A 68 -21.42 -7.47 10.84
C GLU A 68 -21.04 -7.60 9.36
N PRO A 69 -21.65 -8.51 8.58
CA PRO A 69 -21.43 -8.58 7.14
C PRO A 69 -21.99 -7.36 6.43
N GLY A 70 -21.41 -6.99 5.28
CA GLY A 70 -21.85 -5.84 4.48
C GLY A 70 -21.58 -4.49 5.16
N GLY A 71 -22.34 -3.47 4.78
CA GLY A 71 -22.27 -2.11 5.35
C GLY A 71 -21.02 -1.33 4.97
N PHE A 72 -20.30 -1.75 3.95
CA PHE A 72 -19.26 -0.95 3.31
C PHE A 72 -19.87 0.12 2.41
N LEU A 73 -19.23 1.28 2.39
CA LEU A 73 -19.45 2.32 1.40
C LEU A 73 -18.20 2.41 0.53
N PHE A 74 -18.38 2.24 -0.76
CA PHE A 74 -17.33 2.27 -1.77
C PHE A 74 -17.28 3.65 -2.43
N TYR A 75 -16.10 4.19 -2.62
CA TYR A 75 -15.93 5.46 -3.31
C TYR A 75 -16.33 5.32 -4.78
N ALA A 76 -17.34 6.08 -5.18
CA ALA A 76 -17.95 6.04 -6.51
C ALA A 76 -17.65 7.28 -7.36
N GLY A 77 -16.65 8.08 -6.97
CA GLY A 77 -16.21 9.27 -7.72
C GLY A 77 -16.50 10.59 -7.01
N GLY A 78 -16.26 11.70 -7.71
CA GLY A 78 -16.49 13.05 -7.19
C GLY A 78 -15.34 13.58 -6.35
N THR A 79 -14.34 14.20 -6.98
CA THR A 79 -13.14 14.71 -6.29
C THR A 79 -13.44 15.78 -5.25
N ASN A 80 -14.31 16.75 -5.57
CA ASN A 80 -14.66 17.84 -4.66
C ASN A 80 -15.84 17.51 -3.73
N GLN A 81 -16.65 16.56 -4.13
CA GLN A 81 -17.80 16.05 -3.37
C GLN A 81 -17.83 14.54 -3.54
N PRO A 82 -17.15 13.79 -2.66
CA PRO A 82 -17.02 12.34 -2.80
C PRO A 82 -18.39 11.67 -2.75
N GLN A 83 -18.64 10.83 -3.74
CA GLN A 83 -19.84 10.02 -3.84
C GLN A 83 -19.54 8.62 -3.34
N TRP A 84 -20.50 8.03 -2.67
CA TRP A 84 -20.38 6.73 -2.03
C TRP A 84 -21.53 5.82 -2.44
N SER A 85 -21.22 4.55 -2.66
CA SER A 85 -22.18 3.51 -3.01
C SER A 85 -22.03 2.32 -2.05
N ASN A 86 -23.10 1.60 -1.81
CA ASN A 86 -23.05 0.30 -1.13
C ASN A 86 -22.79 -0.88 -2.08
N ASP A 87 -22.65 -0.58 -3.37
CA ASP A 87 -22.32 -1.56 -4.41
C ASP A 87 -20.82 -1.45 -4.78
N GLU A 88 -20.08 -2.54 -4.62
CA GLU A 88 -18.65 -2.61 -4.98
C GLU A 88 -18.41 -2.37 -6.47
N GLU A 89 -19.35 -2.73 -7.33
CA GLU A 89 -19.21 -2.50 -8.78
C GLU A 89 -19.11 -1.00 -9.12
N ALA A 90 -19.75 -0.15 -8.34
CA ALA A 90 -19.69 1.30 -8.50
C ALA A 90 -18.36 1.92 -8.07
N ALA A 91 -17.47 1.16 -7.40
CA ALA A 91 -16.19 1.68 -6.98
C ALA A 91 -15.32 2.09 -8.17
N VAL A 92 -14.79 3.32 -8.14
CA VAL A 92 -13.91 3.86 -9.17
C VAL A 92 -12.46 3.89 -8.71
N PRO A 93 -11.48 3.78 -9.63
CA PRO A 93 -10.07 3.89 -9.30
C PRO A 93 -9.71 5.22 -8.66
N LEU A 94 -8.89 5.17 -7.62
CA LEU A 94 -8.22 6.33 -7.02
C LEU A 94 -6.92 6.67 -7.75
N ILE A 95 -6.15 5.62 -8.03
CA ILE A 95 -4.87 5.66 -8.70
C ILE A 95 -4.98 4.67 -9.85
N GLY A 96 -5.02 5.18 -11.06
CA GLY A 96 -5.16 4.40 -12.29
C GLY A 96 -3.81 3.87 -12.76
N ALA A 97 -3.17 3.02 -11.95
CA ALA A 97 -1.89 2.43 -12.28
C ALA A 97 -2.01 1.15 -13.14
N GLY A 98 -3.16 0.47 -13.06
CA GLY A 98 -3.45 -0.75 -13.83
C GLY A 98 -2.63 -1.99 -13.45
N SER A 99 -1.69 -1.83 -12.52
CA SER A 99 -0.67 -2.85 -12.24
C SER A 99 -0.33 -3.02 -10.76
N VAL A 100 -1.19 -2.55 -9.88
CA VAL A 100 -0.95 -2.59 -8.44
C VAL A 100 -1.06 -4.03 -7.91
N GLY A 101 -0.03 -4.47 -7.21
CA GLY A 101 -0.05 -5.70 -6.41
C GLY A 101 -0.30 -5.38 -4.94
N GLU A 102 0.73 -5.55 -4.11
CA GLU A 102 0.67 -5.09 -2.72
C GLU A 102 0.73 -3.58 -2.64
N LEU A 103 0.04 -3.06 -1.63
CA LEU A 103 0.03 -1.64 -1.34
C LEU A 103 0.03 -1.39 0.17
N SER A 104 0.53 -0.23 0.54
CA SER A 104 0.44 0.29 1.89
C SER A 104 0.00 1.74 1.83
N VAL A 105 -1.16 2.04 2.40
CA VAL A 105 -1.69 3.40 2.47
C VAL A 105 -1.84 3.79 3.93
N ARG A 106 -1.19 4.90 4.33
CA ARG A 106 -1.18 5.40 5.70
C ARG A 106 -1.34 6.91 5.74
N TRP A 107 -2.07 7.38 6.71
CA TRP A 107 -2.08 8.79 7.08
C TRP A 107 -0.75 9.14 7.77
N ASN A 108 -0.13 10.23 7.33
CA ASN A 108 1.05 10.79 7.97
C ASN A 108 0.68 12.17 8.55
N PRO A 109 0.59 12.31 9.89
CA PRO A 109 0.16 13.54 10.51
C PRO A 109 1.15 14.71 10.34
N ALA A 110 2.45 14.41 10.23
CA ALA A 110 3.47 15.45 10.03
C ALA A 110 3.43 16.05 8.61
N LEU A 111 2.99 15.27 7.62
CA LEU A 111 2.77 15.74 6.25
C LEU A 111 1.35 16.25 6.02
N GLY A 112 0.41 15.97 6.93
CA GLY A 112 -1.01 16.24 6.72
C GLY A 112 -1.57 15.55 5.47
N ALA A 113 -1.10 14.34 5.17
CA ALA A 113 -1.42 13.63 3.94
C ALA A 113 -1.48 12.11 4.10
N TRP A 114 -2.26 11.48 3.26
CA TRP A 114 -2.21 10.05 3.01
C TRP A 114 -1.06 9.74 2.06
N ILE A 115 -0.25 8.75 2.42
CA ILE A 115 0.86 8.25 1.59
C ILE A 115 0.52 6.84 1.15
N CYS A 116 0.54 6.61 -0.16
CA CYS A 116 0.38 5.30 -0.77
C CYS A 116 1.72 4.84 -1.34
N LEU A 117 2.19 3.69 -0.90
CA LEU A 117 3.28 2.96 -1.54
C LEU A 117 2.71 1.71 -2.19
N HIS A 118 3.12 1.42 -3.41
CA HIS A 118 2.82 0.16 -4.08
C HIS A 118 3.99 -0.27 -4.96
N ASN A 119 4.05 -1.55 -5.28
CA ASN A 119 5.01 -2.03 -6.26
C ASN A 119 4.57 -1.64 -7.67
N ALA A 120 5.50 -1.15 -8.47
CA ALA A 120 5.31 -0.89 -9.88
C ALA A 120 5.39 -2.19 -10.70
N ASP A 121 4.84 -2.15 -11.92
CA ASP A 121 5.03 -3.22 -12.87
C ASP A 121 6.51 -3.48 -13.14
N TRP A 122 6.80 -4.75 -13.36
CA TRP A 122 8.04 -5.16 -13.95
C TRP A 122 7.86 -5.06 -15.48
N PRO A 123 8.49 -4.08 -16.14
CA PRO A 123 8.30 -3.91 -17.56
C PRO A 123 8.84 -5.11 -18.33
N ALA A 124 8.11 -5.50 -19.36
CA ALA A 124 8.45 -6.65 -20.18
C ALA A 124 9.83 -6.54 -20.87
N ASP A 125 10.31 -5.32 -21.07
CA ASP A 125 11.61 -5.02 -21.68
C ASP A 125 12.76 -4.89 -20.66
N ARG A 126 12.47 -5.01 -19.36
CA ARG A 126 13.43 -4.84 -18.25
C ARG A 126 14.27 -3.53 -18.30
N ALA A 127 13.99 -2.67 -19.24
CA ALA A 127 14.71 -1.42 -19.44
C ALA A 127 14.03 -0.26 -18.73
N SER A 128 12.75 -0.34 -18.50
CA SER A 128 12.00 0.65 -17.75
C SER A 128 11.93 0.28 -16.26
N VAL A 129 11.90 1.28 -15.47
CA VAL A 129 12.13 1.25 -14.05
C VAL A 129 10.99 0.56 -13.30
N GLY A 130 11.12 -0.73 -13.02
CA GLY A 130 10.34 -1.35 -11.94
C GLY A 130 10.81 -0.78 -10.60
N GLY A 131 9.91 -0.65 -9.63
CA GLY A 131 10.28 -0.08 -8.35
C GLY A 131 9.11 -0.03 -7.37
N ILE A 132 9.33 0.74 -6.32
CA ILE A 132 8.27 1.15 -5.41
C ILE A 132 7.81 2.53 -5.86
N VAL A 133 6.51 2.66 -6.10
CA VAL A 133 5.87 3.93 -6.47
C VAL A 133 5.20 4.53 -5.25
N MET A 134 5.34 5.83 -5.10
CA MET A 134 4.71 6.61 -4.04
C MET A 134 3.74 7.64 -4.62
N HIS A 135 2.57 7.70 -4.04
CA HIS A 135 1.59 8.76 -4.25
C HIS A 135 1.20 9.38 -2.91
N TRP A 136 0.68 10.60 -2.95
CA TRP A 136 0.14 11.25 -1.78
C TRP A 136 -1.16 11.99 -2.10
N ALA A 137 -2.00 12.18 -1.08
CA ALA A 137 -3.23 12.95 -1.17
C ALA A 137 -3.62 13.53 0.19
N LYS A 138 -4.31 14.68 0.19
CA LYS A 138 -4.85 15.27 1.43
C LYS A 138 -6.07 14.51 1.93
N HIS A 139 -6.90 14.03 1.02
CA HIS A 139 -8.08 13.23 1.34
C HIS A 139 -7.88 11.78 0.91
N PRO A 140 -8.50 10.79 1.56
CA PRO A 140 -8.33 9.38 1.20
C PRO A 140 -8.86 9.05 -0.20
N TRP A 141 -9.78 9.84 -0.73
CA TRP A 141 -10.27 9.71 -2.11
C TRP A 141 -9.48 10.54 -3.13
N GLY A 142 -8.47 11.30 -2.71
CA GLY A 142 -7.64 12.14 -3.57
C GLY A 142 -8.03 13.62 -3.59
N PRO A 143 -7.63 14.38 -4.64
CA PRO A 143 -6.85 13.86 -5.76
C PRO A 143 -5.49 13.35 -5.34
N TRP A 144 -5.10 12.21 -5.88
CA TRP A 144 -3.78 11.62 -5.64
C TRP A 144 -2.74 12.25 -6.56
N SER A 145 -1.55 12.48 -6.03
CA SER A 145 -0.42 13.01 -6.79
C SER A 145 -0.03 12.08 -7.95
N LYS A 146 0.63 12.63 -8.95
CA LYS A 146 1.36 11.80 -9.91
C LYS A 146 2.41 10.98 -9.17
N GLY A 147 2.49 9.68 -9.46
CA GLY A 147 3.44 8.80 -8.81
C GLY A 147 4.89 9.24 -9.02
N ASN A 148 5.69 9.12 -7.98
CA ASN A 148 7.14 9.18 -8.05
C ASN A 148 7.72 7.84 -7.61
N VAL A 149 8.99 7.58 -7.89
CA VAL A 149 9.65 6.30 -7.62
C VAL A 149 10.74 6.51 -6.57
N PRO A 150 10.43 6.35 -5.27
CA PRO A 150 11.42 6.51 -4.21
C PRO A 150 12.51 5.45 -4.23
N PHE A 151 12.27 4.32 -4.86
CA PHE A 151 13.26 3.27 -5.08
C PHE A 151 12.99 2.53 -6.40
N ALA A 152 14.00 2.49 -7.25
CA ALA A 152 14.00 1.80 -8.52
C ALA A 152 14.98 0.61 -8.51
N VAL A 153 14.76 -0.37 -9.38
CA VAL A 153 15.67 -1.51 -9.56
C VAL A 153 17.12 -1.04 -9.81
N ASN A 154 17.27 0.01 -10.62
CA ASN A 154 18.58 0.56 -10.98
C ASN A 154 19.29 1.32 -9.83
N ASP A 155 18.60 1.60 -8.73
CA ASP A 155 19.20 2.26 -7.56
C ASP A 155 20.13 1.35 -6.75
N GLY A 156 20.35 0.16 -7.26
CA GLY A 156 21.32 -0.77 -6.70
C GLY A 156 20.71 -1.78 -5.75
N LEU A 157 19.64 -2.43 -6.19
CA LEU A 157 19.01 -3.55 -5.45
C LEU A 157 20.04 -4.52 -4.91
N GLY A 158 21.09 -4.85 -5.72
CA GLY A 158 22.20 -5.70 -5.30
C GLY A 158 23.09 -5.15 -4.20
N LYS A 159 23.00 -3.86 -3.87
CA LYS A 159 23.70 -3.29 -2.71
C LYS A 159 23.02 -3.62 -1.39
N PHE A 160 21.73 -3.90 -1.44
CA PHE A 160 20.88 -4.11 -0.27
C PHE A 160 20.50 -5.57 -0.07
N MET A 161 20.62 -6.38 -1.11
CA MET A 161 20.23 -7.79 -1.10
C MET A 161 21.38 -8.65 -1.60
N HIS A 162 21.50 -9.86 -1.04
CA HIS A 162 22.39 -10.86 -1.56
C HIS A 162 21.93 -11.27 -2.94
N LEU A 163 22.79 -11.14 -3.93
CA LEU A 163 22.55 -11.58 -5.29
C LEU A 163 23.10 -12.97 -5.51
N PRO A 164 22.41 -13.78 -6.33
CA PRO A 164 23.01 -15.00 -6.87
C PRO A 164 24.32 -14.62 -7.62
N ASN A 165 25.30 -15.51 -7.60
CA ASN A 165 26.63 -15.36 -8.24
C ASN A 165 27.63 -14.38 -7.57
N VAL A 166 27.32 -13.79 -6.46
CA VAL A 166 28.32 -13.22 -5.59
C VAL A 166 28.69 -14.29 -4.57
N ASP A 167 29.97 -14.42 -4.25
CA ASP A 167 30.44 -15.40 -3.26
C ASP A 167 29.81 -15.08 -1.90
N HIS A 168 28.69 -15.73 -1.62
CA HIS A 168 27.96 -15.58 -0.41
C HIS A 168 28.26 -16.77 0.50
N THR A 169 28.97 -16.49 1.55
CA THR A 169 29.19 -17.44 2.64
C THR A 169 27.91 -17.79 3.42
N GLN A 170 26.79 -17.16 3.09
CA GLN A 170 25.49 -17.43 3.70
C GLN A 170 24.71 -18.46 2.88
N GLU A 171 25.21 -19.65 2.88
CA GLU A 171 24.49 -20.80 2.39
C GLU A 171 23.44 -21.21 3.43
N GLY A 172 22.22 -21.41 3.01
CA GLY A 172 21.22 -22.02 3.86
C GLY A 172 19.83 -21.38 3.91
N PHE A 173 19.59 -20.29 3.20
CA PHE A 173 18.29 -19.61 3.23
C PHE A 173 17.33 -20.01 2.09
N GLY A 174 17.58 -21.10 1.36
CA GLY A 174 16.72 -21.52 0.26
C GLY A 174 16.68 -20.52 -0.90
N ILE A 175 17.70 -19.70 -1.04
CA ILE A 175 17.79 -18.69 -2.08
C ILE A 175 17.97 -19.34 -3.43
N ASP A 176 17.09 -19.01 -4.37
CA ASP A 176 17.30 -19.36 -5.77
C ASP A 176 18.56 -18.63 -6.27
N ARG A 177 19.57 -19.39 -6.64
CA ARG A 177 20.87 -18.89 -7.11
C ARG A 177 20.88 -18.59 -8.61
N SER A 178 19.73 -18.61 -9.28
CA SER A 178 19.67 -18.09 -10.65
C SER A 178 20.18 -16.65 -10.66
N ALA A 179 20.90 -16.26 -11.69
CA ALA A 179 21.42 -14.88 -11.85
C ALA A 179 20.30 -13.82 -12.00
N GLU A 180 19.05 -14.22 -11.85
CA GLU A 180 17.90 -13.40 -12.11
C GLU A 180 17.40 -12.72 -10.84
N LEU A 181 17.43 -11.37 -10.85
CA LEU A 181 16.84 -10.57 -9.78
C LEU A 181 15.33 -10.74 -9.78
N GLY A 182 14.78 -11.04 -8.62
CA GLY A 182 13.34 -11.05 -8.42
C GLY A 182 12.73 -9.65 -8.43
N GLY A 183 11.47 -9.53 -8.86
CA GLY A 183 10.73 -8.29 -8.78
C GLY A 183 10.50 -7.86 -7.33
N MET A 184 10.52 -6.55 -7.08
CA MET A 184 10.26 -5.97 -5.77
C MET A 184 8.79 -6.05 -5.40
N TYR A 185 8.52 -6.22 -4.10
CA TYR A 185 7.18 -6.27 -3.53
C TYR A 185 7.21 -5.94 -2.03
N GLY A 186 6.02 -5.88 -1.40
CA GLY A 186 5.87 -5.69 0.04
C GLY A 186 6.28 -4.31 0.55
N PRO A 187 5.88 -3.20 -0.10
CA PRO A 187 6.25 -1.86 0.34
C PRO A 187 5.37 -1.39 1.51
N TYR A 188 5.46 -2.08 2.65
CA TYR A 188 4.62 -1.79 3.81
C TYR A 188 5.24 -0.72 4.69
N GLN A 189 4.53 0.40 4.84
CA GLN A 189 4.94 1.51 5.71
C GLN A 189 4.92 1.09 7.18
N ILE A 190 5.87 1.66 7.96
CA ILE A 190 5.99 1.52 9.40
C ILE A 190 5.79 2.91 10.02
N PRO A 191 4.53 3.37 10.18
CA PRO A 191 4.23 4.75 10.55
C PRO A 191 4.85 5.18 11.88
N GLN A 192 4.99 4.28 12.83
CA GLN A 192 5.58 4.56 14.15
C GLN A 192 7.07 4.93 14.09
N PHE A 193 7.75 4.69 12.97
CA PHE A 193 9.14 5.08 12.75
C PHE A 193 9.26 6.42 12.04
N ALA A 194 8.16 6.94 11.48
CA ALA A 194 8.18 8.22 10.79
C ALA A 194 8.65 9.34 11.74
N ARG A 195 9.48 10.24 11.22
CA ARG A 195 10.01 11.37 12.00
C ARG A 195 10.19 12.61 11.12
N GLU A 196 9.98 13.76 11.72
CA GLU A 196 10.29 15.03 11.10
C GLU A 196 11.82 15.21 10.96
N THR A 197 12.22 15.88 9.90
CA THR A 197 13.60 16.27 9.60
C THR A 197 13.64 17.76 9.30
N ASN A 198 14.84 18.31 9.12
CA ASN A 198 14.99 19.73 8.72
C ASN A 198 14.44 20.01 7.30
N GLY A 199 14.31 18.97 6.45
CA GLY A 199 13.87 19.11 5.06
C GLY A 199 12.46 18.55 4.77
N GLY A 200 11.84 17.89 5.75
CA GLY A 200 10.56 17.23 5.54
C GLY A 200 10.25 16.14 6.55
N VAL A 201 9.81 15.00 6.06
CA VAL A 201 9.48 13.83 6.89
C VAL A 201 10.17 12.59 6.34
N GLN A 202 10.93 11.92 7.18
CA GLN A 202 11.49 10.62 6.88
C GLN A 202 10.47 9.54 7.22
N ILE A 203 10.07 8.75 6.22
CA ILE A 203 9.21 7.58 6.41
C ILE A 203 10.04 6.30 6.26
N TYR A 204 9.54 5.23 6.86
CA TYR A 204 10.14 3.90 6.81
C TYR A 204 9.15 2.91 6.25
N PHE A 205 9.65 1.98 5.44
CA PHE A 205 8.83 0.91 4.85
C PHE A 205 9.68 -0.35 4.63
N THR A 206 9.01 -1.48 4.54
CA THR A 206 9.67 -2.72 4.13
C THR A 206 9.71 -2.82 2.61
N MET A 207 10.63 -3.60 2.09
CA MET A 207 10.69 -4.00 0.70
C MET A 207 11.34 -5.38 0.62
N SER A 208 10.86 -6.22 -0.27
CA SER A 208 11.46 -7.51 -0.55
C SER A 208 11.59 -7.74 -2.05
N ALA A 209 12.35 -8.73 -2.45
CA ALA A 209 12.33 -9.29 -3.80
C ALA A 209 12.10 -10.80 -3.69
N TRP A 210 11.41 -11.42 -4.67
CA TRP A 210 11.15 -12.85 -4.63
C TRP A 210 12.44 -13.69 -4.80
N ASN A 211 13.49 -13.12 -5.31
CA ASN A 211 14.84 -13.65 -5.30
C ASN A 211 15.79 -12.52 -4.86
N PRO A 212 16.39 -12.59 -3.69
CA PRO A 212 16.59 -13.73 -2.80
C PRO A 212 15.64 -13.86 -1.58
N TYR A 213 14.45 -13.32 -1.58
CA TYR A 213 13.49 -13.37 -0.46
C TYR A 213 13.99 -12.70 0.83
N GLN A 214 14.71 -11.61 0.70
CA GLN A 214 15.16 -10.80 1.83
C GLN A 214 14.22 -9.62 2.04
N VAL A 215 13.86 -9.37 3.28
CA VAL A 215 13.11 -8.16 3.66
C VAL A 215 14.09 -7.08 4.09
N MET A 216 14.05 -5.95 3.40
CA MET A 216 14.87 -4.79 3.70
C MET A 216 14.04 -3.72 4.40
N LEU A 217 14.63 -3.06 5.38
CA LEU A 217 14.10 -1.83 5.94
C LEU A 217 14.59 -0.66 5.09
N MET A 218 13.65 0.01 4.44
CA MET A 218 13.91 1.13 3.57
C MET A 218 13.51 2.43 4.24
N THR A 219 14.12 3.53 3.81
CA THR A 219 13.74 4.87 4.24
C THR A 219 13.79 5.82 3.06
N VAL A 220 12.90 6.80 3.07
CA VAL A 220 12.86 7.91 2.14
C VAL A 220 12.49 9.19 2.87
N GLU A 221 13.13 10.29 2.50
CA GLU A 221 12.75 11.62 2.96
C GLU A 221 11.77 12.25 1.97
N ILE A 222 10.63 12.66 2.49
CA ILE A 222 9.57 13.33 1.72
C ILE A 222 9.68 14.81 2.05
N PRO A 223 9.93 15.69 1.08
CA PRO A 223 9.97 17.13 1.31
C PRO A 223 8.64 17.65 1.87
N ALA A 224 8.71 18.60 2.77
CA ALA A 224 7.53 19.34 3.24
C ALA A 224 7.74 20.85 2.93
N PRO A 225 6.70 21.54 2.41
CA PRO A 225 5.37 21.02 2.05
C PRO A 225 5.38 20.10 0.83
N LEU A 226 4.36 19.26 0.74
CA LEU A 226 4.13 18.43 -0.45
C LEU A 226 3.66 19.33 -1.61
N GLU A 227 4.33 19.27 -2.76
CA GLU A 227 4.01 19.99 -4.00
C GLU A 227 3.28 19.12 -5.02
#